data_b876b9f852948b45110103eabd22b4f6
#
_entry.id   b876b9f852948b45110103eabd22b4f6
#
_cell.length_a   1.000
_cell.length_b   1.000
_cell.length_c   1.000
_cell.angle_alpha   90.00
_cell.angle_beta   90.00
_cell.angle_gamma   90.00
#
_symmetry.space_group_name_H-M   'P 1'
#
loop_
_entity.id
_entity.type
_entity.pdbx_description
1 polymer ?
#
loop_
_entity_poly.entity_id
_entity_poly.type
_entity_poly.pdbx_seq_one_letter_code
_entity_poly.pdbx_strand_id
1 'polypeptide(L)'
;LDQQATRLGLDIETEFGEAALRSRAPARIAGRCSVFAKSDMIHLQQKGTPVEDIVAGLCHALARSFKANVVGVKALELPVALVGGVAANAGVVKALRSVLHLEEDGLFVPEDFALSGAFGAALFLLGGQGEAVPYKGLAAFREGLRQRVPMKTLVPLQPVSVPPPGCRRASDEGPKVSAGFMPPLRPSASSLPDGAGTRGLPGRPEARIPEGGSP
;
A
#
# COMPACT_ATOMS: atom_id res chain seq x y z
N LEU A 1 8.39 0.46 -5.54
CA LEU A 1 8.50 -0.21 -6.85
C LEU A 1 9.95 -0.20 -7.36
N ASP A 2 10.67 0.88 -7.24
CA ASP A 2 12.03 1.07 -7.73
C ASP A 2 12.98 -0.10 -7.36
N GLN A 3 13.10 -0.44 -6.07
CA GLN A 3 13.89 -1.60 -5.64
C GLN A 3 13.46 -2.93 -6.27
N GLN A 4 12.19 -3.08 -6.63
CA GLN A 4 11.71 -4.31 -7.27
C GLN A 4 12.02 -4.29 -8.77
N ALA A 5 11.92 -3.13 -9.43
CA ALA A 5 12.34 -2.94 -10.81
C ALA A 5 13.83 -3.29 -10.97
N THR A 6 14.70 -2.71 -10.14
CA THR A 6 16.13 -2.99 -10.13
C THR A 6 16.44 -4.50 -9.99
N ARG A 7 15.70 -5.21 -9.14
CA ARG A 7 15.87 -6.67 -8.95
C ARG A 7 15.42 -7.51 -10.15
N LEU A 8 14.44 -7.00 -10.89
CA LEU A 8 13.98 -7.62 -12.12
C LEU A 8 14.84 -7.25 -13.32
N GLY A 9 15.84 -6.37 -13.13
CA GLY A 9 16.71 -5.87 -14.21
C GLY A 9 15.98 -4.90 -15.12
N LEU A 10 14.93 -4.21 -14.63
CA LEU A 10 14.14 -3.26 -15.38
C LEU A 10 14.39 -1.84 -14.90
N ASP A 11 14.41 -0.90 -15.84
CA ASP A 11 14.35 0.52 -15.53
C ASP A 11 12.93 0.92 -15.12
N ILE A 12 12.81 1.64 -13.98
CA ILE A 12 11.50 1.99 -13.42
C ILE A 12 10.75 3.04 -14.25
N GLU A 13 11.49 3.90 -14.94
CA GLU A 13 10.90 5.01 -15.69
C GLU A 13 10.48 4.62 -17.09
N THR A 14 11.26 3.76 -17.75
CA THR A 14 11.07 3.45 -19.16
C THR A 14 10.50 2.04 -19.43
N GLU A 15 10.93 1.03 -18.66
CA GLU A 15 10.61 -0.37 -18.99
C GLU A 15 9.53 -0.99 -18.11
N PHE A 16 9.48 -0.60 -16.84
CA PHE A 16 8.63 -1.26 -15.85
C PHE A 16 7.13 -1.10 -16.17
N GLY A 17 6.71 0.11 -16.53
CA GLY A 17 5.32 0.39 -16.89
C GLY A 17 4.88 -0.37 -18.13
N GLU A 18 5.73 -0.38 -19.15
CA GLU A 18 5.48 -1.10 -20.41
C GLU A 18 5.43 -2.61 -20.22
N ALA A 19 6.33 -3.18 -19.41
CA ALA A 19 6.30 -4.60 -19.06
C ALA A 19 4.96 -4.96 -18.41
N ALA A 20 4.46 -4.14 -17.47
CA ALA A 20 3.15 -4.37 -16.86
C ALA A 20 2.01 -4.36 -17.88
N LEU A 21 2.08 -3.52 -18.90
CA LEU A 21 1.03 -3.46 -19.96
C LEU A 21 1.00 -4.71 -20.82
N ARG A 22 2.13 -5.39 -21.02
CA ARG A 22 2.24 -6.64 -21.79
C ARG A 22 1.74 -7.88 -21.05
N SER A 23 1.50 -7.75 -19.73
CA SER A 23 1.00 -8.87 -18.91
C SER A 23 -0.33 -9.41 -19.40
N ARG A 24 -0.44 -10.73 -19.46
CA ARG A 24 -1.67 -11.47 -19.79
C ARG A 24 -2.41 -11.97 -18.56
N ALA A 25 -1.68 -12.26 -17.48
CA ALA A 25 -2.22 -12.80 -16.23
C ALA A 25 -1.45 -12.23 -15.02
N PRO A 26 -1.82 -11.04 -14.55
CA PRO A 26 -1.11 -10.41 -13.42
C PRO A 26 -0.99 -11.34 -12.21
N ALA A 27 0.23 -11.56 -11.75
CA ALA A 27 0.50 -12.45 -10.64
C ALA A 27 -0.08 -11.90 -9.32
N ARG A 28 -0.53 -12.79 -8.45
CA ARG A 28 -1.03 -12.39 -7.13
C ARG A 28 0.13 -12.17 -6.16
N ILE A 29 0.35 -10.90 -5.80
CA ILE A 29 1.44 -10.48 -4.91
C ILE A 29 0.84 -9.76 -3.71
N ALA A 30 1.42 -9.94 -2.50
CA ALA A 30 1.00 -9.24 -1.30
C ALA A 30 1.18 -7.72 -1.44
N GLY A 31 0.15 -6.94 -1.06
CA GLY A 31 0.16 -5.47 -1.23
C GLY A 31 0.42 -4.68 0.04
N ARG A 32 0.30 -5.30 1.22
CA ARG A 32 0.38 -4.56 2.50
C ARG A 32 1.79 -4.38 3.04
N CYS A 33 2.72 -5.25 2.67
CA CYS A 33 4.07 -5.26 3.19
C CYS A 33 5.07 -5.48 2.06
N SER A 34 6.03 -4.57 1.92
CA SER A 34 7.07 -4.66 0.89
C SER A 34 7.98 -5.88 1.06
N VAL A 35 8.15 -6.38 2.29
CA VAL A 35 8.92 -7.60 2.57
C VAL A 35 8.23 -8.83 1.99
N PHE A 36 6.92 -8.97 2.22
CA PHE A 36 6.14 -10.08 1.66
C PHE A 36 6.02 -9.96 0.15
N ALA A 37 5.82 -8.76 -0.39
CA ALA A 37 5.81 -8.55 -1.84
C ALA A 37 7.13 -9.01 -2.48
N LYS A 38 8.28 -8.75 -1.82
CA LYS A 38 9.58 -9.24 -2.26
C LYS A 38 9.68 -10.77 -2.24
N SER A 39 9.23 -11.40 -1.16
CA SER A 39 9.26 -12.85 -1.02
C SER A 39 8.36 -13.53 -2.07
N ASP A 40 7.16 -12.99 -2.29
CA ASP A 40 6.25 -13.46 -3.34
C ASP A 40 6.87 -13.33 -4.73
N MET A 41 7.51 -12.19 -5.01
CA MET A 41 8.20 -11.96 -6.28
C MET A 41 9.29 -13.01 -6.52
N ILE A 42 10.16 -13.28 -5.53
CA ILE A 42 11.23 -14.27 -5.63
C ILE A 42 10.63 -15.66 -5.88
N HIS A 43 9.58 -16.03 -5.16
CA HIS A 43 8.90 -17.31 -5.34
C HIS A 43 8.29 -17.45 -6.75
N LEU A 44 7.68 -16.39 -7.28
CA LEU A 44 7.14 -16.38 -8.65
C LEU A 44 8.25 -16.52 -9.70
N GLN A 45 9.40 -15.86 -9.51
CA GLN A 45 10.57 -16.02 -10.37
C GLN A 45 11.06 -17.47 -10.38
N GLN A 46 11.16 -18.10 -9.19
CA GLN A 46 11.56 -19.52 -9.07
C GLN A 46 10.58 -20.48 -9.76
N LYS A 47 9.31 -20.10 -9.84
CA LYS A 47 8.28 -20.85 -10.57
C LYS A 47 8.31 -20.62 -12.10
N GLY A 48 9.17 -19.75 -12.60
CA GLY A 48 9.22 -19.40 -14.01
C GLY A 48 8.06 -18.52 -14.47
N THR A 49 7.41 -17.77 -13.55
CA THR A 49 6.36 -16.82 -13.94
C THR A 49 6.95 -15.71 -14.81
N PRO A 50 6.31 -15.34 -15.94
CA PRO A 50 6.77 -14.26 -16.79
C PRO A 50 6.99 -12.96 -16.02
N VAL A 51 8.04 -12.22 -16.36
CA VAL A 51 8.40 -10.98 -15.68
C VAL A 51 7.28 -9.95 -15.80
N GLU A 52 6.62 -9.89 -16.94
CA GLU A 52 5.48 -9.01 -17.22
C GLU A 52 4.32 -9.26 -16.24
N ASP A 53 4.04 -10.53 -15.94
CA ASP A 53 2.97 -10.90 -15.01
C ASP A 53 3.34 -10.58 -13.56
N ILE A 54 4.62 -10.70 -13.20
CA ILE A 54 5.14 -10.28 -11.89
C ILE A 54 5.04 -8.77 -11.74
N VAL A 55 5.47 -8.01 -12.76
CA VAL A 55 5.44 -6.54 -12.75
C VAL A 55 4.00 -6.02 -12.64
N ALA A 56 3.09 -6.55 -13.46
CA ALA A 56 1.67 -6.21 -13.36
C ALA A 56 1.09 -6.58 -11.99
N GLY A 57 1.49 -7.71 -11.43
CA GLY A 57 1.14 -8.13 -10.07
C GLY A 57 1.57 -7.13 -9.01
N LEU A 58 2.78 -6.56 -9.13
CA LEU A 58 3.29 -5.51 -8.25
C LEU A 58 2.48 -4.20 -8.39
N CYS A 59 2.13 -3.80 -9.62
CA CYS A 59 1.25 -2.65 -9.86
C CYS A 59 -0.12 -2.84 -9.21
N HIS A 60 -0.74 -4.01 -9.38
CA HIS A 60 -2.00 -4.34 -8.73
C HIS A 60 -1.90 -4.41 -7.20
N ALA A 61 -0.78 -4.91 -6.66
CA ALA A 61 -0.53 -4.92 -5.23
C ALA A 61 -0.48 -3.50 -4.65
N LEU A 62 0.21 -2.58 -5.35
CA LEU A 62 0.25 -1.15 -5.00
C LEU A 62 -1.15 -0.53 -5.06
N ALA A 63 -1.89 -0.75 -6.14
CA ALA A 63 -3.23 -0.21 -6.32
C ALA A 63 -4.20 -0.70 -5.23
N ARG A 64 -4.15 -1.99 -4.85
CA ARG A 64 -4.96 -2.53 -3.73
C ARG A 64 -4.56 -1.90 -2.39
N SER A 65 -3.27 -1.70 -2.15
CA SER A 65 -2.79 -1.04 -0.93
C SER A 65 -3.26 0.41 -0.87
N PHE A 66 -3.21 1.13 -1.98
CA PHE A 66 -3.71 2.49 -2.10
C PHE A 66 -5.23 2.55 -1.85
N LYS A 67 -6.01 1.69 -2.49
CA LYS A 67 -7.45 1.59 -2.26
C LYS A 67 -7.77 1.36 -0.78
N ALA A 68 -7.08 0.43 -0.14
CA ALA A 68 -7.36 0.07 1.26
C ALA A 68 -6.97 1.17 2.26
N ASN A 69 -5.86 1.89 2.02
CA ASN A 69 -5.29 2.82 3.01
C ASN A 69 -5.67 4.28 2.76
N VAL A 70 -5.93 4.66 1.51
CA VAL A 70 -6.18 6.06 1.13
C VAL A 70 -7.63 6.28 0.75
N VAL A 71 -8.15 5.48 -0.18
CA VAL A 71 -9.55 5.61 -0.64
C VAL A 71 -10.53 5.09 0.43
N GLY A 72 -10.22 3.92 1.01
CA GLY A 72 -11.08 3.30 2.02
C GLY A 72 -12.47 2.99 1.49
N VAL A 73 -13.48 3.43 2.24
CA VAL A 73 -14.91 3.27 1.89
C VAL A 73 -15.52 4.51 1.26
N LYS A 74 -14.72 5.54 0.98
CA LYS A 74 -15.23 6.79 0.40
C LYS A 74 -15.64 6.57 -1.05
N ALA A 75 -16.78 7.14 -1.42
CA ALA A 75 -17.14 7.25 -2.82
C ALA A 75 -16.19 8.22 -3.52
N LEU A 76 -15.72 7.85 -4.70
CA LEU A 76 -14.89 8.71 -5.53
C LEU A 76 -15.80 9.60 -6.38
N GLU A 77 -15.54 10.89 -6.38
CA GLU A 77 -16.12 11.83 -7.32
C GLU A 77 -15.36 11.73 -8.64
N LEU A 78 -16.07 11.52 -9.73
CA LEU A 78 -15.48 11.35 -11.06
C LEU A 78 -15.55 12.64 -11.86
N PRO A 79 -14.57 12.90 -12.73
CA PRO A 79 -13.37 12.09 -12.98
C PRO A 79 -12.27 12.29 -11.93
N VAL A 80 -11.45 11.26 -11.69
CA VAL A 80 -10.29 11.32 -10.78
C VAL A 80 -9.03 11.70 -11.56
N ALA A 81 -8.30 12.69 -11.08
CA ALA A 81 -6.97 13.03 -11.62
C ALA A 81 -5.88 12.28 -10.83
N LEU A 82 -5.02 11.56 -11.52
CA LEU A 82 -3.81 10.99 -10.93
C LEU A 82 -2.62 11.91 -11.23
N VAL A 83 -2.00 12.43 -10.16
CA VAL A 83 -0.89 13.39 -10.24
C VAL A 83 0.34 12.90 -9.49
N GLY A 84 1.50 13.54 -9.74
CA GLY A 84 2.78 13.18 -9.15
C GLY A 84 3.53 12.13 -9.98
N GLY A 85 4.79 11.85 -9.63
CA GLY A 85 5.69 10.99 -10.42
C GLY A 85 5.18 9.58 -10.70
N VAL A 86 4.32 9.03 -9.83
CA VAL A 86 3.73 7.69 -10.03
C VAL A 86 2.79 7.65 -11.24
N ALA A 87 2.21 8.79 -11.62
CA ALA A 87 1.32 8.90 -12.77
C ALA A 87 2.03 8.66 -14.11
N ALA A 88 3.36 8.79 -14.17
CA ALA A 88 4.16 8.44 -15.34
C ALA A 88 4.12 6.93 -15.65
N ASN A 89 3.81 6.08 -14.66
CA ASN A 89 3.85 4.64 -14.83
C ASN A 89 2.50 4.10 -15.34
N ALA A 90 2.42 3.83 -16.62
CA ALA A 90 1.20 3.36 -17.29
C ALA A 90 0.66 2.03 -16.69
N GLY A 91 1.54 1.14 -16.21
CA GLY A 91 1.15 -0.08 -15.52
C GLY A 91 0.41 0.17 -14.22
N VAL A 92 0.84 1.19 -13.44
CA VAL A 92 0.16 1.60 -12.21
C VAL A 92 -1.17 2.28 -12.51
N VAL A 93 -1.23 3.13 -13.54
CA VAL A 93 -2.48 3.77 -14.00
C VAL A 93 -3.52 2.71 -14.35
N LYS A 94 -3.13 1.70 -15.18
CA LYS A 94 -3.99 0.58 -15.56
C LYS A 94 -4.46 -0.22 -14.34
N ALA A 95 -3.55 -0.51 -13.41
CA ALA A 95 -3.86 -1.25 -12.20
C ALA A 95 -4.82 -0.48 -11.27
N LEU A 96 -4.66 0.85 -11.15
CA LEU A 96 -5.57 1.69 -10.37
C LEU A 96 -6.98 1.72 -10.97
N ARG A 97 -7.10 1.91 -12.30
CA ARG A 97 -8.41 1.82 -12.98
C ARG A 97 -9.11 0.50 -12.66
N SER A 98 -8.40 -0.61 -12.84
CA SER A 98 -8.93 -1.95 -12.57
C SER A 98 -9.36 -2.15 -11.11
N VAL A 99 -8.52 -1.78 -10.14
CA VAL A 99 -8.79 -2.00 -8.70
C VAL A 99 -9.85 -1.07 -8.16
N LEU A 100 -9.95 0.15 -8.69
CA LEU A 100 -10.98 1.13 -8.32
C LEU A 100 -12.28 0.96 -9.10
N HIS A 101 -12.30 0.05 -10.09
CA HIS A 101 -13.43 -0.20 -10.99
C HIS A 101 -13.85 1.06 -11.76
N LEU A 102 -12.87 1.79 -12.29
CA LEU A 102 -13.09 3.01 -13.07
C LEU A 102 -13.03 2.68 -14.56
N GLU A 103 -13.94 3.27 -15.32
CA GLU A 103 -13.90 3.27 -16.76
C GLU A 103 -12.71 4.10 -17.27
N GLU A 104 -12.48 4.09 -18.59
CA GLU A 104 -11.29 4.72 -19.18
C GLU A 104 -11.23 6.22 -18.94
N ASP A 105 -12.37 6.89 -18.96
CA ASP A 105 -12.56 8.32 -18.70
C ASP A 105 -12.69 8.64 -17.19
N GLY A 106 -12.91 7.65 -16.34
CA GLY A 106 -13.06 7.81 -14.89
C GLY A 106 -11.76 8.19 -14.16
N LEU A 107 -10.59 7.92 -14.77
CA LEU A 107 -9.28 8.31 -14.25
C LEU A 107 -8.41 8.84 -15.37
N PHE A 108 -7.91 10.05 -15.24
CA PHE A 108 -7.03 10.68 -16.21
C PHE A 108 -5.71 11.15 -15.60
N VAL A 109 -4.69 11.27 -16.41
CA VAL A 109 -3.37 11.79 -16.04
C VAL A 109 -3.20 13.10 -16.77
N PRO A 110 -3.13 14.27 -16.09
CA PRO A 110 -2.86 15.55 -16.70
C PRO A 110 -1.47 15.58 -17.36
N GLU A 111 -1.27 16.39 -18.41
CA GLU A 111 0.06 16.55 -19.03
C GLU A 111 1.13 16.96 -18.01
N ASP A 112 0.79 17.92 -17.13
CA ASP A 112 1.68 18.44 -16.09
C ASP A 112 1.58 17.68 -14.76
N PHE A 113 1.31 16.37 -14.79
CA PHE A 113 1.11 15.55 -13.60
C PHE A 113 2.24 15.68 -12.57
N ALA A 114 3.49 15.84 -13.02
CA ALA A 114 4.66 15.98 -12.16
C ALA A 114 4.74 17.33 -11.45
N LEU A 115 4.16 18.37 -12.03
CA LEU A 115 4.20 19.75 -11.53
C LEU A 115 2.92 20.16 -10.77
N SER A 116 1.91 19.32 -10.75
CA SER A 116 0.59 19.63 -10.15
C SER A 116 0.68 20.12 -8.71
N GLY A 117 1.61 19.56 -7.91
CA GLY A 117 1.85 20.03 -6.54
C GLY A 117 2.40 21.46 -6.48
N ALA A 118 3.30 21.82 -7.41
CA ALA A 118 3.85 23.17 -7.49
C ALA A 118 2.80 24.18 -7.95
N PHE A 119 1.97 23.81 -8.94
CA PHE A 119 0.84 24.62 -9.36
C PHE A 119 -0.16 24.85 -8.24
N GLY A 120 -0.51 23.79 -7.50
CA GLY A 120 -1.41 23.89 -6.36
C GLY A 120 -0.87 24.84 -5.28
N ALA A 121 0.43 24.75 -4.96
CA ALA A 121 1.08 25.66 -4.01
C ALA A 121 1.05 27.11 -4.49
N ALA A 122 1.33 27.34 -5.78
CA ALA A 122 1.28 28.69 -6.36
C ALA A 122 -0.14 29.27 -6.32
N LEU A 123 -1.15 28.49 -6.70
CA LEU A 123 -2.55 28.91 -6.64
C LEU A 123 -3.01 29.21 -5.22
N PHE A 124 -2.58 28.40 -4.26
CA PHE A 124 -2.88 28.61 -2.84
C PHE A 124 -2.35 29.96 -2.34
N LEU A 125 -1.10 30.30 -2.71
CA LEU A 125 -0.49 31.58 -2.35
C LEU A 125 -1.16 32.75 -3.06
N LEU A 126 -1.49 32.62 -4.36
CA LEU A 126 -2.21 33.64 -5.11
C LEU A 126 -3.61 33.90 -4.56
N GLY A 127 -4.26 32.88 -4.03
CA GLY A 127 -5.56 32.98 -3.35
C GLY A 127 -5.49 33.62 -1.95
N GLY A 128 -4.33 34.10 -1.49
CA GLY A 128 -4.15 34.75 -0.20
C GLY A 128 -4.27 33.83 1.02
N GLN A 129 -4.17 32.50 0.78
CA GLN A 129 -4.36 31.48 1.83
C GLN A 129 -3.07 31.08 2.54
N GLY A 130 -1.95 31.74 2.29
CA GLY A 130 -0.67 31.45 2.92
C GLY A 130 0.26 32.66 2.98
N GLU A 131 1.25 32.61 3.87
CA GLU A 131 2.33 33.60 3.89
C GLU A 131 3.35 33.28 2.77
N ALA A 132 3.50 34.21 1.82
CA ALA A 132 4.52 34.11 0.81
C ALA A 132 5.89 34.47 1.39
N VAL A 133 6.77 33.49 1.46
CA VAL A 133 8.19 33.73 1.80
C VAL A 133 8.92 34.08 0.50
N PRO A 134 9.67 35.20 0.45
CA PRO A 134 10.40 35.57 -0.74
C PRO A 134 11.35 34.47 -1.19
N TYR A 135 11.30 34.11 -2.47
CA TYR A 135 12.22 33.14 -3.04
C TYR A 135 13.64 33.71 -3.07
N LYS A 136 14.56 33.11 -2.34
CA LYS A 136 15.96 33.56 -2.20
C LYS A 136 16.86 33.20 -3.40
N GLY A 137 16.28 32.64 -4.45
CA GLY A 137 16.99 32.24 -5.65
C GLY A 137 17.55 30.81 -5.61
N LEU A 138 17.91 30.32 -6.78
CA LEU A 138 18.44 28.95 -6.98
C LEU A 138 19.77 28.72 -6.24
N ALA A 139 20.60 29.77 -6.11
CA ALA A 139 21.87 29.70 -5.40
C ALA A 139 21.67 29.40 -3.92
N ALA A 140 20.74 30.10 -3.25
CA ALA A 140 20.42 29.85 -1.85
C ALA A 140 19.79 28.49 -1.62
N PHE A 141 18.95 28.03 -2.56
CA PHE A 141 18.38 26.67 -2.53
C PHE A 141 19.46 25.60 -2.65
N ARG A 142 20.39 25.72 -3.60
CA ARG A 142 21.51 24.80 -3.75
C ARG A 142 22.39 24.78 -2.53
N GLU A 143 22.67 25.95 -1.94
CA GLU A 143 23.44 26.05 -0.70
C GLU A 143 22.73 25.38 0.47
N GLY A 144 21.42 25.56 0.62
CA GLY A 144 20.61 24.87 1.63
C GLY A 144 20.60 23.34 1.44
N LEU A 145 20.67 22.83 0.20
CA LEU A 145 20.82 21.41 -0.08
C LEU A 145 22.20 20.87 0.34
N ARG A 146 23.28 21.67 0.14
CA ARG A 146 24.64 21.30 0.56
C ARG A 146 24.79 21.31 2.08
N GLN A 147 24.11 22.23 2.76
CA GLN A 147 24.12 22.37 4.21
C GLN A 147 23.19 21.38 4.91
N ARG A 148 22.50 20.49 4.18
CA ARG A 148 21.77 19.39 4.83
C ARG A 148 22.75 18.60 5.66
N VAL A 149 22.64 18.79 6.98
CA VAL A 149 23.42 18.03 7.97
C VAL A 149 23.23 16.55 7.62
N PRO A 150 24.32 15.81 7.37
CA PRO A 150 24.20 14.39 7.14
C PRO A 150 23.45 13.79 8.33
N MET A 151 22.40 13.02 8.05
CA MET A 151 21.68 12.30 9.10
C MET A 151 22.74 11.61 9.96
N LYS A 152 22.74 11.90 11.27
CA LYS A 152 23.64 11.21 12.20
C LYS A 152 23.51 9.72 11.92
N THR A 153 24.58 9.15 11.36
CA THR A 153 24.66 7.70 11.21
C THR A 153 24.55 7.16 12.62
N LEU A 154 23.46 6.46 12.90
CA LEU A 154 23.31 5.77 14.18
C LEU A 154 24.52 4.87 14.32
N VAL A 155 25.20 4.98 15.46
CA VAL A 155 26.30 4.05 15.78
C VAL A 155 25.74 2.64 15.62
N PRO A 156 26.40 1.77 14.83
CA PRO A 156 25.93 0.40 14.67
C PRO A 156 25.72 -0.21 16.06
N LEU A 157 24.56 -0.81 16.26
CA LEU A 157 24.30 -1.56 17.49
C LEU A 157 25.44 -2.56 17.67
N GLN A 158 26.16 -2.44 18.78
CA GLN A 158 27.19 -3.43 19.09
C GLN A 158 26.52 -4.81 19.19
N PRO A 159 27.12 -5.84 18.59
CA PRO A 159 26.58 -7.18 18.73
C PRO A 159 26.45 -7.50 20.22
N VAL A 160 25.26 -7.76 20.68
CA VAL A 160 25.08 -8.30 22.03
C VAL A 160 25.76 -9.66 22.01
N SER A 161 26.86 -9.80 22.76
CA SER A 161 27.49 -11.09 22.93
C SER A 161 26.49 -12.01 23.66
N VAL A 162 25.83 -12.88 22.90
CA VAL A 162 24.97 -13.89 23.48
C VAL A 162 25.90 -14.90 24.16
N PRO A 163 25.80 -15.12 25.48
CA PRO A 163 26.60 -16.12 26.13
C PRO A 163 26.26 -17.49 25.52
N PRO A 164 27.26 -18.39 25.42
CA PRO A 164 27.01 -19.73 24.88
C PRO A 164 25.90 -20.44 25.64
N PRO A 165 25.11 -21.30 24.98
CA PRO A 165 24.02 -22.02 25.63
C PRO A 165 24.55 -22.80 26.82
N GLY A 166 24.02 -22.53 28.03
CA GLY A 166 24.47 -23.13 29.28
C GLY A 166 25.13 -22.19 30.29
N CYS A 167 25.58 -20.99 29.89
CA CYS A 167 26.03 -19.99 30.85
C CYS A 167 24.87 -19.21 31.45
N ARG A 168 24.40 -19.57 32.62
CA ARG A 168 23.55 -18.70 33.45
C ARG A 168 24.44 -17.58 34.00
N ARG A 169 24.08 -16.33 33.79
CA ARG A 169 24.72 -15.20 34.50
C ARG A 169 24.35 -15.31 35.98
N ALA A 170 25.31 -15.10 36.87
CA ALA A 170 25.10 -15.05 38.31
C ALA A 170 24.11 -13.91 38.75
N SER A 171 23.59 -13.11 37.82
CA SER A 171 22.64 -12.03 38.04
C SER A 171 21.24 -12.29 37.45
N ASP A 172 20.94 -13.52 37.03
CA ASP A 172 19.62 -13.90 36.52
C ASP A 172 18.55 -14.10 37.62
N GLU A 173 18.79 -13.55 38.84
CA GLU A 173 17.67 -13.18 39.68
C GLU A 173 17.01 -11.95 39.09
N GLY A 174 16.15 -12.17 38.09
CA GLY A 174 15.22 -11.18 37.61
C GLY A 174 14.44 -10.60 38.80
N PRO A 175 13.97 -9.33 38.70
CA PRO A 175 13.20 -8.72 39.77
C PRO A 175 12.10 -9.71 40.18
N LYS A 176 12.04 -10.07 41.47
CA LYS A 176 10.98 -10.90 42.04
C LYS A 176 9.67 -10.17 41.75
N VAL A 177 9.02 -10.52 40.64
CA VAL A 177 7.65 -10.10 40.36
C VAL A 177 6.82 -10.71 41.46
N SER A 178 6.39 -9.88 42.40
CA SER A 178 5.45 -10.29 43.44
C SER A 178 4.25 -10.90 42.74
N ALA A 179 3.91 -12.13 43.11
CA ALA A 179 2.82 -12.92 42.55
C ALA A 179 1.43 -12.34 42.90
N GLY A 180 1.22 -11.06 42.68
CA GLY A 180 0.06 -10.30 43.11
C GLY A 180 -0.80 -9.66 42.03
N PHE A 181 -0.43 -9.71 40.76
CA PHE A 181 -1.27 -9.06 39.74
C PHE A 181 -1.28 -9.85 38.42
N MET A 182 -1.91 -11.05 38.47
CA MET A 182 -2.47 -11.65 37.27
C MET A 182 -3.98 -11.45 37.31
N PRO A 183 -4.58 -10.67 36.41
CA PRO A 183 -6.03 -10.69 36.29
C PRO A 183 -6.46 -12.09 35.87
N PRO A 184 -7.58 -12.62 36.38
CA PRO A 184 -8.03 -13.94 36.04
C PRO A 184 -8.26 -14.06 34.54
N LEU A 185 -7.64 -15.08 33.93
CA LEU A 185 -7.94 -15.47 32.56
C LEU A 185 -9.44 -15.73 32.47
N ARG A 186 -10.14 -15.02 31.64
CA ARG A 186 -11.55 -15.32 31.34
C ARG A 186 -11.60 -16.75 30.81
N PRO A 187 -12.46 -17.63 31.37
CA PRO A 187 -12.63 -18.96 30.83
C PRO A 187 -13.12 -18.87 29.40
N SER A 188 -12.48 -19.59 28.49
CA SER A 188 -12.95 -19.80 27.14
C SER A 188 -14.37 -20.35 27.20
N ALA A 189 -15.30 -19.70 26.52
CA ALA A 189 -16.68 -20.14 26.37
C ALA A 189 -16.70 -21.45 25.56
N SER A 190 -16.65 -22.57 26.27
CA SER A 190 -16.96 -23.89 25.78
C SER A 190 -18.00 -24.51 26.72
N SER A 191 -19.22 -24.04 26.65
CA SER A 191 -20.42 -24.75 27.07
C SER A 191 -21.62 -24.04 26.45
N LEU A 192 -21.99 -24.49 25.24
CA LEU A 192 -23.34 -24.30 24.74
C LEU A 192 -24.26 -25.29 25.52
N PRO A 193 -25.36 -24.85 26.11
CA PRO A 193 -26.39 -25.76 26.58
C PRO A 193 -27.20 -26.26 25.40
N ASP A 194 -27.35 -27.55 25.29
CA ASP A 194 -28.31 -28.22 24.43
C ASP A 194 -29.75 -27.86 24.82
N GLY A 195 -30.55 -27.61 23.81
CA GLY A 195 -32.00 -27.77 23.91
C GLY A 195 -32.78 -26.44 24.00
N ALA A 196 -33.39 -26.04 22.90
CA ALA A 196 -34.85 -25.83 22.80
C ALA A 196 -35.26 -24.99 21.59
N GLY A 197 -36.11 -25.53 20.76
CA GLY A 197 -37.22 -24.73 20.15
C GLY A 197 -36.97 -24.14 18.79
N THR A 198 -37.27 -24.92 17.78
CA THR A 198 -37.66 -24.46 16.45
C THR A 198 -38.75 -23.40 16.56
N ARG A 199 -38.46 -22.14 16.23
CA ARG A 199 -39.46 -21.14 15.83
C ARG A 199 -39.16 -20.67 14.43
N GLY A 200 -40.16 -20.87 13.55
CA GLY A 200 -40.12 -20.60 12.13
C GLY A 200 -39.76 -19.17 11.78
N LEU A 201 -38.97 -19.05 10.73
CA LEU A 201 -38.74 -17.78 10.04
C LEU A 201 -39.92 -17.43 9.16
N PRO A 202 -40.38 -16.17 9.14
CA PRO A 202 -41.43 -15.73 8.22
C PRO A 202 -40.89 -15.63 6.80
N GLY A 203 -41.70 -16.04 5.83
CA GLY A 203 -41.39 -16.17 4.43
C GLY A 203 -40.88 -14.88 3.76
N ARG A 204 -39.94 -15.05 2.85
CA ARG A 204 -39.56 -14.06 1.85
C ARG A 204 -40.73 -13.82 0.90
N PRO A 205 -41.05 -12.57 0.52
CA PRO A 205 -41.96 -12.31 -0.59
C PRO A 205 -41.25 -12.62 -1.92
N GLU A 206 -41.92 -13.43 -2.73
CA GLU A 206 -41.55 -13.70 -4.12
C GLU A 206 -41.66 -12.43 -4.96
N ALA A 207 -40.59 -12.03 -5.60
CA ALA A 207 -40.61 -11.00 -6.61
C ALA A 207 -41.22 -11.58 -7.91
N ARG A 208 -42.43 -11.12 -8.28
CA ARG A 208 -43.05 -11.37 -9.59
C ARG A 208 -42.24 -10.67 -10.68
N ILE A 209 -41.79 -11.47 -11.64
CA ILE A 209 -41.30 -11.03 -12.95
C ILE A 209 -42.51 -10.72 -13.82
N PRO A 210 -42.66 -9.56 -14.46
CA PRO A 210 -43.68 -9.38 -15.48
C PRO A 210 -43.19 -9.98 -16.80
N GLU A 211 -43.97 -10.94 -17.29
CA GLU A 211 -43.85 -11.44 -18.66
C GLU A 211 -44.47 -10.48 -19.66
N GLY A 212 -43.84 -10.33 -20.78
CA GLY A 212 -44.43 -10.32 -22.10
C GLY A 212 -45.05 -9.03 -22.61
N GLY A 213 -44.53 -8.63 -23.74
CA GLY A 213 -45.18 -7.74 -24.68
C GLY A 213 -44.32 -7.43 -25.88
N SER A 214 -44.31 -8.34 -26.86
CA SER A 214 -44.08 -7.99 -28.27
C SER A 214 -45.40 -7.55 -28.90
N PRO A 215 -45.44 -6.83 -29.98
CA PRO A 215 -44.65 -6.97 -31.23
C PRO A 215 -43.78 -5.79 -31.59
#